data_851491d78d2213a57e73ddaf2d2dc29b
#
_entry.id   851491d78d2213a57e73ddaf2d2dc29b
#
_cell.length_a   1.000
_cell.length_b   1.000
_cell.length_c   1.000
_cell.angle_alpha   90.00
_cell.angle_beta   90.00
_cell.angle_gamma   90.00
#
_symmetry.space_group_name_H-M   'P 1'
#
loop_
_entity.id
_entity.type
_entity.pdbx_description
1 polymer ?
#
loop_
_entity_poly.entity_id
_entity_poly.type
_entity_poly.pdbx_seq_one_letter_code
_entity_poly.pdbx_strand_id
1 'polypeptide(L)'
;MNILDIAIILVLIMSAIIGFKRGAIKEIVSLVGIIVVLILAFAFKGVLGNVLCKWLPFFNFTGSLEGVKVLNILFYQVIAFLIIYSLLFSVYMIIVKISGVVQKIVHMTIILWLPSKVIGAIVAFITGYVMIFVVLLALLIPLKNTDVFINSKFANYIVFETPILASSSENISTSINEIYSLGEDLSKGNISTNEANVETMDVLLKYKIISPKTARQLIVLDKLDGISGLDKVIEKYE
;
A
#
# COMPACT_ATOMS: atom_id res chain seq x y z
N MET A 1 -3.56 15.68 18.99
CA MET A 1 -2.51 15.05 18.14
C MET A 1 -2.26 13.67 18.67
N ASN A 2 -2.38 12.68 17.81
CA ASN A 2 -2.13 11.28 18.14
C ASN A 2 -0.60 10.99 18.03
N ILE A 3 -0.15 9.89 18.67
CA ILE A 3 1.25 9.45 18.60
C ILE A 3 1.71 9.21 17.15
N LEU A 4 0.81 8.72 16.29
CA LEU A 4 1.07 8.51 14.87
C LEU A 4 1.26 9.84 14.13
N ASP A 5 0.46 10.86 14.43
CA ASP A 5 0.63 12.20 13.85
C ASP A 5 2.00 12.80 14.21
N ILE A 6 2.42 12.62 15.47
CA ILE A 6 3.74 13.09 15.93
C ILE A 6 4.86 12.37 15.17
N ALA A 7 4.75 11.04 15.03
CA ALA A 7 5.74 10.25 14.29
C ALA A 7 5.83 10.69 12.82
N ILE A 8 4.69 10.92 12.15
CA ILE A 8 4.62 11.41 10.77
C ILE A 8 5.35 12.76 10.65
N ILE A 9 5.03 13.72 11.52
CA ILE A 9 5.65 15.05 11.51
C ILE A 9 7.16 14.96 11.72
N LEU A 10 7.61 14.13 12.68
CA LEU A 10 9.04 13.94 12.94
C LEU A 10 9.78 13.38 11.71
N VAL A 11 9.20 12.37 11.05
CA VAL A 11 9.77 11.79 9.83
C VAL A 11 9.85 12.83 8.71
N LEU A 12 8.81 13.65 8.52
CA LEU A 12 8.78 14.70 7.50
C LEU A 12 9.84 15.78 7.77
N ILE A 13 9.98 16.23 9.03
CA ILE A 13 11.01 17.20 9.42
C ILE A 13 12.41 16.60 9.21
N MET A 14 12.64 15.36 9.63
CA MET A 14 13.92 14.69 9.41
C MET A 14 14.25 14.54 7.93
N SER A 15 13.26 14.20 7.09
CA SER A 15 13.43 14.13 5.63
C SER A 15 13.86 15.48 5.07
N ALA A 16 13.20 16.58 5.45
CA ALA A 16 13.56 17.93 5.02
C ALA A 16 14.99 18.31 5.44
N ILE A 17 15.39 18.02 6.68
CA ILE A 17 16.75 18.28 7.18
C ILE A 17 17.80 17.49 6.37
N ILE A 18 17.52 16.23 6.07
CA ILE A 18 18.40 15.39 5.27
C ILE A 18 18.51 15.94 3.85
N GLY A 19 17.40 16.34 3.23
CA GLY A 19 17.38 16.91 1.89
C GLY A 19 18.11 18.22 1.80
N PHE A 20 17.99 19.08 2.82
CA PHE A 20 18.77 20.30 2.92
C PHE A 20 20.29 20.04 2.91
N LYS A 21 20.74 18.98 3.56
CA LYS A 21 22.15 18.55 3.56
C LYS A 21 22.60 17.96 2.22
N ARG A 22 21.72 17.23 1.53
CA ARG A 22 22.05 16.52 0.28
C ARG A 22 21.97 17.37 -0.98
N GLY A 23 21.09 18.38 -0.99
CA GLY A 23 20.86 19.29 -2.11
C GLY A 23 19.86 18.76 -3.16
N ALA A 24 19.39 19.69 -4.02
CA ALA A 24 18.27 19.44 -4.94
C ALA A 24 18.45 18.27 -5.90
N ILE A 25 19.60 18.18 -6.56
CA ILE A 25 19.85 17.19 -7.61
C ILE A 25 19.68 15.76 -7.08
N LYS A 26 20.27 15.47 -5.91
CA LYS A 26 20.14 14.14 -5.29
C LYS A 26 18.71 13.81 -4.92
N GLU A 27 18.00 14.78 -4.36
CA GLU A 27 16.63 14.58 -3.89
C GLU A 27 15.64 14.48 -5.05
N ILE A 28 15.83 15.21 -6.16
CA ILE A 28 15.02 15.05 -7.38
C ILE A 28 15.19 13.64 -7.96
N VAL A 29 16.43 13.16 -8.08
CA VAL A 29 16.70 11.78 -8.56
C VAL A 29 16.08 10.76 -7.60
N SER A 30 16.15 11.02 -6.29
CA SER A 30 15.53 10.15 -5.27
C SER A 30 14.02 10.11 -5.42
N LEU A 31 13.37 11.25 -5.55
CA LEU A 31 11.91 11.33 -5.71
C LEU A 31 11.43 10.61 -6.97
N VAL A 32 12.08 10.90 -8.12
CA VAL A 32 11.72 10.24 -9.39
C VAL A 32 11.90 8.73 -9.29
N GLY A 33 13.01 8.27 -8.71
CA GLY A 33 13.25 6.84 -8.53
C GLY A 33 12.22 6.16 -7.64
N ILE A 34 11.83 6.78 -6.54
CA ILE A 34 10.80 6.23 -5.64
C ILE A 34 9.43 6.19 -6.32
N ILE A 35 9.07 7.21 -7.09
CA ILE A 35 7.80 7.22 -7.86
C ILE A 35 7.80 6.08 -8.89
N VAL A 36 8.89 5.88 -9.61
CA VAL A 36 9.01 4.78 -10.57
C VAL A 36 8.89 3.42 -9.87
N VAL A 37 9.59 3.22 -8.75
CA VAL A 37 9.49 2.01 -7.92
C VAL A 37 8.05 1.78 -7.47
N LEU A 38 7.37 2.82 -7.01
CA LEU A 38 5.98 2.75 -6.55
C LEU A 38 5.03 2.31 -7.69
N ILE A 39 5.13 2.95 -8.85
CA ILE A 39 4.30 2.62 -10.03
C ILE A 39 4.53 1.16 -10.44
N LEU A 40 5.78 0.72 -10.53
CA LEU A 40 6.11 -0.65 -10.89
C LEU A 40 5.62 -1.65 -9.85
N ALA A 41 5.74 -1.33 -8.54
CA ALA A 41 5.23 -2.19 -7.48
C ALA A 41 3.70 -2.36 -7.58
N PHE A 42 2.95 -1.29 -7.85
CA PHE A 42 1.51 -1.38 -8.08
C PHE A 42 1.16 -2.17 -9.34
N ALA A 43 1.93 -2.02 -10.42
CA ALA A 43 1.70 -2.75 -11.67
C ALA A 43 1.92 -4.27 -11.52
N PHE A 44 2.93 -4.68 -10.78
CA PHE A 44 3.32 -6.08 -10.67
C PHE A 44 2.76 -6.82 -9.45
N LYS A 45 2.19 -6.12 -8.45
CA LYS A 45 1.65 -6.76 -7.23
C LYS A 45 0.67 -7.88 -7.52
N GLY A 46 -0.20 -7.72 -8.53
CA GLY A 46 -1.21 -8.71 -8.89
C GLY A 46 -0.62 -10.05 -9.34
N VAL A 47 0.48 -10.02 -10.07
CA VAL A 47 1.15 -11.26 -10.54
C VAL A 47 1.66 -12.06 -9.35
N LEU A 48 2.43 -11.42 -8.46
CA LEU A 48 2.98 -12.08 -7.27
C LEU A 48 1.86 -12.42 -6.25
N GLY A 49 0.89 -11.53 -6.05
CA GLY A 49 -0.23 -11.75 -5.14
C GLY A 49 -1.05 -12.99 -5.50
N ASN A 50 -1.32 -13.19 -6.79
CA ASN A 50 -2.01 -14.40 -7.27
C ASN A 50 -1.18 -15.67 -7.02
N VAL A 51 0.14 -15.61 -7.13
CA VAL A 51 1.03 -16.73 -6.79
C VAL A 51 0.95 -17.01 -5.29
N LEU A 52 1.06 -15.98 -4.45
CA LEU A 52 0.98 -16.14 -2.99
C LEU A 52 -0.37 -16.75 -2.56
N CYS A 53 -1.49 -16.27 -3.11
CA CYS A 53 -2.82 -16.83 -2.83
C CYS A 53 -2.93 -18.33 -3.16
N LYS A 54 -2.28 -18.79 -4.22
CA LYS A 54 -2.30 -20.20 -4.63
C LYS A 54 -1.43 -21.09 -3.75
N TRP A 55 -0.26 -20.63 -3.37
CA TRP A 55 0.75 -21.46 -2.71
C TRP A 55 0.69 -21.38 -1.18
N LEU A 56 0.36 -20.22 -0.61
CA LEU A 56 0.35 -20.04 0.83
C LEU A 56 -0.99 -20.48 1.46
N PRO A 57 -0.97 -20.97 2.71
CA PRO A 57 -2.19 -21.35 3.42
C PRO A 57 -3.01 -20.10 3.76
N PHE A 58 -4.33 -20.22 3.67
CA PHE A 58 -5.23 -19.20 4.20
C PHE A 58 -5.34 -19.38 5.71
N PHE A 59 -5.28 -18.26 6.43
CA PHE A 59 -5.40 -18.23 7.89
C PHE A 59 -6.70 -17.56 8.32
N ASN A 60 -7.14 -17.86 9.53
CA ASN A 60 -8.31 -17.24 10.12
C ASN A 60 -7.92 -15.89 10.73
N PHE A 61 -8.64 -14.84 10.35
CA PHE A 61 -8.55 -13.54 10.99
C PHE A 61 -9.29 -13.58 12.34
N THR A 62 -8.92 -12.68 13.24
CA THR A 62 -9.56 -12.52 14.55
C THR A 62 -10.35 -11.21 14.61
N GLY A 63 -11.23 -11.07 15.60
CA GLY A 63 -12.05 -9.88 15.80
C GLY A 63 -13.22 -9.79 14.85
N SER A 64 -13.55 -8.59 14.38
CA SER A 64 -14.73 -8.34 13.53
C SER A 64 -14.72 -9.05 12.17
N LEU A 65 -13.57 -9.53 11.72
CA LEU A 65 -13.38 -10.23 10.45
C LEU A 65 -13.12 -11.73 10.63
N GLU A 66 -13.49 -12.29 11.80
CA GLU A 66 -13.33 -13.71 12.07
C GLU A 66 -14.13 -14.57 11.08
N GLY A 67 -13.45 -15.59 10.51
CA GLY A 67 -14.05 -16.49 9.52
C GLY A 67 -14.14 -15.94 8.10
N VAL A 68 -13.73 -14.68 7.83
CA VAL A 68 -13.72 -14.09 6.47
C VAL A 68 -12.49 -14.58 5.73
N LYS A 69 -12.54 -15.81 5.18
CA LYS A 69 -11.42 -16.44 4.44
C LYS A 69 -10.99 -15.65 3.22
N VAL A 70 -11.94 -15.02 2.52
CA VAL A 70 -11.71 -14.26 1.28
C VAL A 70 -10.78 -13.07 1.52
N LEU A 71 -10.71 -12.54 2.75
CA LEU A 71 -9.80 -11.45 3.12
C LEU A 71 -8.32 -11.81 2.91
N ASN A 72 -7.95 -13.10 2.96
CA ASN A 72 -6.59 -13.54 2.66
C ASN A 72 -6.11 -13.09 1.28
N ILE A 73 -7.02 -12.97 0.31
CA ILE A 73 -6.69 -12.51 -1.04
C ILE A 73 -6.15 -11.08 -1.00
N LEU A 74 -6.87 -10.17 -0.32
CA LEU A 74 -6.43 -8.79 -0.17
C LEU A 74 -5.11 -8.70 0.60
N PHE A 75 -4.98 -9.47 1.68
CA PHE A 75 -3.78 -9.52 2.49
C PHE A 75 -2.56 -9.95 1.68
N TYR A 76 -2.67 -10.99 0.85
CA TYR A 76 -1.58 -11.43 -0.01
C TYR A 76 -1.27 -10.44 -1.14
N GLN A 77 -2.24 -9.68 -1.63
CA GLN A 77 -1.98 -8.61 -2.59
C GLN A 77 -1.15 -7.47 -1.96
N VAL A 78 -1.42 -7.13 -0.69
CA VAL A 78 -0.63 -6.13 0.04
C VAL A 78 0.78 -6.66 0.34
N ILE A 79 0.92 -7.92 0.76
CA ILE A 79 2.24 -8.54 0.96
C ILE A 79 3.04 -8.57 -0.36
N ALA A 80 2.40 -8.94 -1.46
CA ALA A 80 3.02 -8.94 -2.78
C ALA A 80 3.54 -7.55 -3.19
N PHE A 81 2.71 -6.52 -2.95
CA PHE A 81 3.12 -5.14 -3.16
C PHE A 81 4.38 -4.79 -2.35
N LEU A 82 4.42 -5.14 -1.06
CA LEU A 82 5.56 -4.86 -0.19
C LEU A 82 6.83 -5.59 -0.62
N ILE A 83 6.70 -6.86 -1.03
CA ILE A 83 7.84 -7.65 -1.52
C ILE A 83 8.41 -7.02 -2.79
N ILE A 84 7.55 -6.70 -3.78
CA ILE A 84 7.99 -6.10 -5.04
C ILE A 84 8.57 -4.72 -4.79
N TYR A 85 7.90 -3.90 -3.96
CA TYR A 85 8.39 -2.58 -3.60
C TYR A 85 9.78 -2.66 -2.95
N SER A 86 9.98 -3.55 -1.98
CA SER A 86 11.26 -3.72 -1.28
C SER A 86 12.36 -4.19 -2.22
N LEU A 87 12.04 -5.13 -3.13
CA LEU A 87 12.99 -5.62 -4.13
C LEU A 87 13.42 -4.49 -5.10
N LEU A 88 12.45 -3.80 -5.70
CA LEU A 88 12.71 -2.71 -6.63
C LEU A 88 13.42 -1.54 -5.93
N PHE A 89 13.04 -1.23 -4.69
CA PHE A 89 13.70 -0.20 -3.90
C PHE A 89 15.15 -0.56 -3.59
N SER A 90 15.45 -1.83 -3.32
CA SER A 90 16.83 -2.31 -3.14
C SER A 90 17.66 -2.15 -4.40
N VAL A 91 17.12 -2.51 -5.56
CA VAL A 91 17.77 -2.29 -6.88
C VAL A 91 17.98 -0.79 -7.13
N TYR A 92 16.97 0.02 -6.88
CA TYR A 92 17.06 1.49 -6.97
C TYR A 92 18.19 2.04 -6.08
N MET A 93 18.29 1.61 -4.81
CA MET A 93 19.35 2.04 -3.90
C MET A 93 20.76 1.67 -4.40
N ILE A 94 20.92 0.51 -5.05
CA ILE A 94 22.19 0.12 -5.69
C ILE A 94 22.52 1.07 -6.83
N ILE A 95 21.55 1.37 -7.71
CA ILE A 95 21.71 2.30 -8.83
C ILE A 95 22.13 3.68 -8.34
N VAL A 96 21.45 4.20 -7.30
CA VAL A 96 21.77 5.52 -6.71
C VAL A 96 23.18 5.55 -6.11
N LYS A 97 23.61 4.47 -5.44
CA LYS A 97 24.97 4.38 -4.90
C LYS A 97 26.02 4.38 -6.00
N ILE A 98 25.79 3.66 -7.08
CA ILE A 98 26.70 3.62 -8.25
C ILE A 98 26.73 5.00 -8.94
N SER A 99 25.57 5.66 -9.10
CA SER A 99 25.44 6.99 -9.70
C SER A 99 26.11 8.07 -8.85
N GLY A 100 26.22 7.87 -7.53
CA GLY A 100 26.90 8.81 -6.62
C GLY A 100 28.38 9.02 -6.94
N VAL A 101 29.01 8.10 -7.68
CA VAL A 101 30.36 8.25 -8.23
C VAL A 101 30.37 9.31 -9.35
N VAL A 102 29.31 9.35 -10.18
CA VAL A 102 29.16 10.31 -11.29
C VAL A 102 28.89 11.74 -10.76
N GLN A 103 28.21 11.86 -9.60
CA GLN A 103 27.91 13.17 -9.01
C GLN A 103 29.13 13.95 -8.53
N LYS A 104 30.25 13.31 -8.21
CA LYS A 104 31.51 14.03 -7.89
C LYS A 104 32.00 14.86 -9.06
N ILE A 105 31.65 14.50 -10.29
CA ILE A 105 32.06 15.19 -11.51
C ILE A 105 31.19 16.45 -11.77
N VAL A 106 29.91 16.42 -11.38
CA VAL A 106 28.94 17.50 -11.59
C VAL A 106 29.03 18.61 -10.50
N HIS A 107 29.65 18.33 -9.37
CA HIS A 107 29.79 19.28 -8.25
C HIS A 107 30.73 20.49 -8.49
N MET A 108 31.23 20.68 -9.70
CA MET A 108 32.10 21.82 -10.02
C MET A 108 31.36 23.14 -10.31
N THR A 109 30.03 23.19 -10.23
CA THR A 109 29.29 24.43 -10.47
C THR A 109 28.84 25.08 -9.14
N ILE A 110 29.68 25.92 -8.59
CA ILE A 110 29.60 26.56 -7.25
C ILE A 110 28.44 27.58 -7.09
N ILE A 111 27.69 27.95 -8.14
CA ILE A 111 26.87 29.15 -8.18
C ILE A 111 25.46 29.02 -7.55
N LEU A 112 24.99 27.81 -7.23
CA LEU A 112 23.63 27.60 -6.72
C LEU A 112 23.56 26.90 -5.34
N TRP A 113 24.52 27.17 -4.45
CA TRP A 113 24.63 26.41 -3.20
C TRP A 113 23.41 26.56 -2.25
N LEU A 114 22.94 27.76 -1.99
CA LEU A 114 21.84 28.01 -1.04
C LEU A 114 20.46 27.67 -1.63
N PRO A 115 20.10 28.09 -2.87
CA PRO A 115 18.85 27.66 -3.52
C PRO A 115 18.75 26.16 -3.67
N SER A 116 19.85 25.47 -4.00
CA SER A 116 19.88 24.01 -4.12
C SER A 116 19.55 23.29 -2.80
N LYS A 117 19.97 23.83 -1.65
CA LYS A 117 19.66 23.24 -0.34
C LYS A 117 18.18 23.37 0.03
N VAL A 118 17.60 24.56 -0.21
CA VAL A 118 16.17 24.79 0.06
C VAL A 118 15.30 23.89 -0.83
N ILE A 119 15.59 23.84 -2.13
CA ILE A 119 14.90 22.93 -3.06
C ILE A 119 15.07 21.48 -2.61
N GLY A 120 16.29 21.08 -2.21
CA GLY A 120 16.57 19.75 -1.68
C GLY A 120 15.72 19.41 -0.45
N ALA A 121 15.51 20.35 0.47
CA ALA A 121 14.64 20.15 1.62
C ALA A 121 13.17 19.93 1.22
N ILE A 122 12.66 20.74 0.28
CA ILE A 122 11.28 20.62 -0.22
C ILE A 122 11.07 19.26 -0.92
N VAL A 123 11.98 18.89 -1.81
CA VAL A 123 11.89 17.62 -2.55
C VAL A 123 12.00 16.44 -1.60
N ALA A 124 12.89 16.49 -0.61
CA ALA A 124 13.01 15.43 0.39
C ALA A 124 11.79 15.35 1.31
N PHE A 125 11.14 16.46 1.61
CA PHE A 125 9.85 16.45 2.32
C PHE A 125 8.79 15.67 1.52
N ILE A 126 8.67 15.94 0.21
CA ILE A 126 7.76 15.22 -0.68
C ILE A 126 8.14 13.75 -0.76
N THR A 127 9.44 13.43 -0.87
CA THR A 127 9.95 12.05 -0.86
C THR A 127 9.57 11.32 0.43
N GLY A 128 9.77 11.97 1.58
CA GLY A 128 9.38 11.47 2.90
C GLY A 128 7.87 11.22 3.00
N TYR A 129 7.08 12.12 2.44
CA TYR A 129 5.62 11.98 2.36
C TYR A 129 5.19 10.73 1.58
N VAL A 130 5.79 10.49 0.40
CA VAL A 130 5.55 9.27 -0.40
C VAL A 130 5.97 8.01 0.36
N MET A 131 7.10 8.05 1.07
CA MET A 131 7.55 6.91 1.87
C MET A 131 6.60 6.62 3.04
N ILE A 132 6.10 7.65 3.73
CA ILE A 132 5.10 7.49 4.78
C ILE A 132 3.82 6.89 4.22
N PHE A 133 3.36 7.34 3.05
CA PHE A 133 2.20 6.75 2.37
C PHE A 133 2.37 5.24 2.16
N VAL A 134 3.52 4.78 1.65
CA VAL A 134 3.82 3.35 1.46
C VAL A 134 3.75 2.58 2.77
N VAL A 135 4.34 3.13 3.84
CA VAL A 135 4.31 2.51 5.17
C VAL A 135 2.90 2.45 5.73
N LEU A 136 2.13 3.53 5.62
CA LEU A 136 0.74 3.57 6.09
C LEU A 136 -0.16 2.63 5.29
N LEU A 137 0.04 2.53 3.97
CA LEU A 137 -0.70 1.59 3.13
C LEU A 137 -0.41 0.13 3.54
N ALA A 138 0.84 -0.18 3.86
CA ALA A 138 1.24 -1.49 4.38
C ALA A 138 0.60 -1.83 5.72
N LEU A 139 0.50 -0.84 6.58
CA LEU A 139 -0.07 -0.97 7.92
C LEU A 139 -1.59 -0.79 7.96
N LEU A 140 -2.21 -0.48 6.83
CA LEU A 140 -3.64 -0.18 6.78
C LEU A 140 -4.49 -1.37 7.26
N ILE A 141 -4.21 -2.59 6.78
CA ILE A 141 -4.95 -3.78 7.20
C ILE A 141 -4.83 -4.03 8.72
N PRO A 142 -3.62 -4.10 9.33
CA PRO A 142 -3.54 -4.40 10.76
C PRO A 142 -3.93 -3.23 11.68
N LEU A 143 -3.84 -1.97 11.23
CA LEU A 143 -4.02 -0.81 12.10
C LEU A 143 -5.32 -0.04 11.90
N LYS A 144 -6.09 -0.28 10.84
CA LYS A 144 -7.25 0.54 10.49
C LYS A 144 -8.26 0.72 11.64
N ASN A 145 -8.54 -0.34 12.39
CA ASN A 145 -9.49 -0.33 13.49
C ASN A 145 -8.85 -0.03 14.86
N THR A 146 -7.58 0.39 14.87
CA THR A 146 -6.93 0.82 16.11
C THR A 146 -7.18 2.31 16.38
N ASP A 147 -7.33 2.68 17.65
CA ASP A 147 -7.47 4.09 18.07
C ASP A 147 -6.32 4.95 17.55
N VAL A 148 -5.13 4.35 17.37
CA VAL A 148 -3.94 5.01 16.85
C VAL A 148 -4.15 5.47 15.42
N PHE A 149 -4.78 4.67 14.56
CA PHE A 149 -5.03 5.02 13.16
C PHE A 149 -6.30 5.88 13.03
N ILE A 150 -7.40 5.47 13.65
CA ILE A 150 -8.71 6.16 13.57
C ILE A 150 -8.58 7.63 13.98
N ASN A 151 -7.85 7.91 15.07
CA ASN A 151 -7.69 9.26 15.61
C ASN A 151 -6.51 10.04 14.97
N SER A 152 -5.80 9.46 13.99
CA SER A 152 -4.74 10.16 13.27
C SER A 152 -5.29 10.93 12.07
N LYS A 153 -5.29 12.25 12.13
CA LYS A 153 -5.71 13.11 11.02
C LYS A 153 -4.74 13.01 9.85
N PHE A 154 -3.43 13.01 10.13
CA PHE A 154 -2.42 12.94 9.07
C PHE A 154 -2.39 11.60 8.37
N ALA A 155 -2.51 10.46 9.08
CA ALA A 155 -2.54 9.15 8.46
C ALA A 155 -3.76 9.01 7.53
N ASN A 156 -4.94 9.41 7.98
CA ASN A 156 -6.15 9.39 7.17
C ASN A 156 -6.01 10.27 5.93
N TYR A 157 -5.54 11.51 6.08
CA TYR A 157 -5.33 12.41 4.95
C TYR A 157 -4.33 11.84 3.93
N ILE A 158 -3.19 11.33 4.39
CA ILE A 158 -2.14 10.78 3.53
C ILE A 158 -2.65 9.59 2.72
N VAL A 159 -3.40 8.69 3.35
CA VAL A 159 -3.86 7.45 2.69
C VAL A 159 -5.07 7.69 1.80
N PHE A 160 -6.03 8.50 2.22
CA PHE A 160 -7.35 8.58 1.57
C PHE A 160 -7.60 9.87 0.79
N GLU A 161 -6.88 10.96 1.07
CA GLU A 161 -7.19 12.27 0.51
C GLU A 161 -6.08 12.85 -0.38
N THR A 162 -4.87 12.26 -0.41
CA THR A 162 -3.78 12.77 -1.25
C THR A 162 -4.06 12.51 -2.73
N PRO A 163 -4.25 13.55 -3.59
CA PRO A 163 -4.85 13.41 -4.92
C PRO A 163 -4.17 12.37 -5.84
N ILE A 164 -2.83 12.33 -5.88
CA ILE A 164 -2.09 11.43 -6.79
C ILE A 164 -1.91 10.04 -6.16
N LEU A 165 -1.61 9.99 -4.87
CA LEU A 165 -1.34 8.72 -4.17
C LEU A 165 -2.64 7.98 -3.87
N ALA A 166 -3.68 8.70 -3.44
CA ALA A 166 -5.01 8.13 -3.19
C ALA A 166 -5.57 7.47 -4.45
N SER A 167 -5.48 8.11 -5.63
CA SER A 167 -5.98 7.51 -6.87
C SER A 167 -5.28 6.21 -7.25
N SER A 168 -3.97 6.08 -6.93
CA SER A 168 -3.21 4.84 -7.17
C SER A 168 -3.56 3.71 -6.21
N SER A 169 -4.03 4.04 -5.01
CA SER A 169 -4.43 3.10 -3.95
C SER A 169 -5.95 3.06 -3.72
N GLU A 170 -6.73 3.85 -4.46
CA GLU A 170 -8.17 4.02 -4.27
C GLU A 170 -8.90 2.67 -4.23
N ASN A 171 -8.60 1.79 -5.18
CA ASN A 171 -9.20 0.47 -5.22
C ASN A 171 -8.89 -0.36 -3.96
N ILE A 172 -7.66 -0.26 -3.43
CA ILE A 172 -7.27 -0.98 -2.21
C ILE A 172 -7.89 -0.33 -0.98
N SER A 173 -7.78 0.99 -0.84
CA SER A 173 -8.27 1.70 0.34
C SER A 173 -9.79 1.64 0.45
N THR A 174 -10.51 1.77 -0.66
CA THR A 174 -11.97 1.64 -0.69
C THR A 174 -12.40 0.20 -0.42
N SER A 175 -11.72 -0.79 -1.02
CA SER A 175 -11.98 -2.20 -0.71
C SER A 175 -11.81 -2.50 0.78
N ILE A 176 -10.75 -1.98 1.40
CA ILE A 176 -10.52 -2.14 2.84
C ILE A 176 -11.64 -1.51 3.64
N ASN A 177 -12.10 -0.29 3.28
CA ASN A 177 -13.20 0.37 3.98
C ASN A 177 -14.50 -0.42 3.89
N GLU A 178 -14.88 -0.89 2.68
CA GLU A 178 -16.09 -1.70 2.50
C GLU A 178 -15.97 -3.04 3.27
N ILE A 179 -14.82 -3.72 3.22
CA ILE A 179 -14.62 -4.98 3.96
C ILE A 179 -14.70 -4.78 5.48
N TYR A 180 -14.19 -3.67 6.01
CA TYR A 180 -14.32 -3.40 7.44
C TYR A 180 -15.76 -3.09 7.85
N SER A 181 -16.55 -2.42 7.01
CA SER A 181 -17.98 -2.24 7.30
C SER A 181 -18.73 -3.58 7.32
N LEU A 182 -18.38 -4.52 6.41
CA LEU A 182 -18.91 -5.89 6.46
C LEU A 182 -18.51 -6.61 7.75
N GLY A 183 -17.28 -6.40 8.22
CA GLY A 183 -16.81 -6.94 9.50
C GLY A 183 -17.60 -6.40 10.71
N GLU A 184 -17.97 -5.13 10.68
CA GLU A 184 -18.83 -4.55 11.71
C GLU A 184 -20.24 -5.17 11.68
N ASP A 185 -20.84 -5.34 10.50
CA ASP A 185 -22.13 -5.98 10.34
C ASP A 185 -22.12 -7.46 10.76
N LEU A 186 -21.03 -8.16 10.43
CA LEU A 186 -20.81 -9.53 10.90
C LEU A 186 -20.72 -9.58 12.43
N SER A 187 -19.97 -8.68 13.06
CA SER A 187 -19.80 -8.64 14.52
C SER A 187 -21.08 -8.29 15.25
N LYS A 188 -21.99 -7.53 14.63
CA LYS A 188 -23.32 -7.18 15.14
C LYS A 188 -24.37 -8.28 14.89
N GLY A 189 -24.01 -9.31 14.11
CA GLY A 189 -24.91 -10.39 13.72
C GLY A 189 -25.92 -9.99 12.63
N ASN A 190 -25.70 -8.88 11.93
CA ASN A 190 -26.56 -8.41 10.83
C ASN A 190 -26.43 -9.30 9.58
N ILE A 191 -25.25 -9.88 9.37
CA ILE A 191 -24.93 -10.78 8.26
C ILE A 191 -24.26 -12.04 8.78
N SER A 192 -24.36 -13.14 8.02
CA SER A 192 -23.66 -14.39 8.33
C SER A 192 -22.20 -14.35 7.85
N THR A 193 -21.35 -15.24 8.39
CA THR A 193 -19.97 -15.40 7.92
C THR A 193 -19.91 -15.76 6.43
N ASN A 194 -20.87 -16.53 5.92
CA ASN A 194 -20.94 -16.85 4.50
C ASN A 194 -21.22 -15.61 3.65
N GLU A 195 -22.21 -14.79 4.05
CA GLU A 195 -22.51 -13.52 3.37
C GLU A 195 -21.31 -12.57 3.40
N ALA A 196 -20.65 -12.40 4.55
CA ALA A 196 -19.45 -11.59 4.66
C ALA A 196 -18.34 -12.05 3.68
N ASN A 197 -18.15 -13.36 3.49
CA ASN A 197 -17.21 -13.87 2.51
C ASN A 197 -17.64 -13.58 1.06
N VAL A 198 -18.92 -13.78 0.75
CA VAL A 198 -19.48 -13.54 -0.60
C VAL A 198 -19.40 -12.07 -0.97
N GLU A 199 -19.79 -11.17 -0.06
CA GLU A 199 -19.71 -9.73 -0.27
C GLU A 199 -18.25 -9.24 -0.32
N THR A 200 -17.36 -9.81 0.50
CA THR A 200 -15.92 -9.53 0.39
C THR A 200 -15.39 -9.91 -1.00
N MET A 201 -15.83 -11.04 -1.57
CA MET A 201 -15.45 -11.43 -2.94
C MET A 201 -16.00 -10.43 -3.97
N ASP A 202 -17.25 -9.99 -3.84
CA ASP A 202 -17.84 -8.96 -4.71
C ASP A 202 -17.02 -7.67 -4.68
N VAL A 203 -16.65 -7.22 -3.49
CA VAL A 203 -15.76 -6.05 -3.30
C VAL A 203 -14.42 -6.24 -4.02
N LEU A 204 -13.75 -7.38 -3.85
CA LEU A 204 -12.45 -7.62 -4.47
C LEU A 204 -12.52 -7.67 -6.01
N LEU A 205 -13.59 -8.20 -6.56
CA LEU A 205 -13.82 -8.23 -8.01
C LEU A 205 -14.21 -6.86 -8.55
N LYS A 206 -15.13 -6.14 -7.87
CA LYS A 206 -15.57 -4.78 -8.19
C LYS A 206 -14.39 -3.81 -8.32
N TYR A 207 -13.45 -3.87 -7.38
CA TYR A 207 -12.27 -3.00 -7.37
C TYR A 207 -11.07 -3.60 -8.12
N LYS A 208 -11.26 -4.69 -8.84
CA LYS A 208 -10.21 -5.37 -9.63
C LYS A 208 -8.95 -5.73 -8.83
N ILE A 209 -9.14 -6.03 -7.54
CA ILE A 209 -8.06 -6.53 -6.69
C ILE A 209 -7.65 -7.94 -7.15
N ILE A 210 -8.64 -8.73 -7.56
CA ILE A 210 -8.46 -10.06 -8.14
C ILE A 210 -9.28 -10.15 -9.44
N SER A 211 -8.84 -11.01 -10.37
CA SER A 211 -9.62 -11.31 -11.59
C SER A 211 -10.60 -12.48 -11.35
N PRO A 212 -11.73 -12.53 -12.09
CA PRO A 212 -12.67 -13.67 -12.03
C PRO A 212 -11.95 -15.00 -12.26
N LYS A 213 -11.04 -15.06 -13.24
CA LYS A 213 -10.22 -16.24 -13.54
C LYS A 213 -9.42 -16.70 -12.33
N THR A 214 -8.80 -15.78 -11.58
CA THR A 214 -8.01 -16.13 -10.39
C THR A 214 -8.94 -16.58 -9.26
N ALA A 215 -10.10 -15.93 -9.07
CA ALA A 215 -11.09 -16.34 -8.07
C ALA A 215 -11.57 -17.79 -8.32
N ARG A 216 -11.92 -18.15 -9.57
CA ARG A 216 -12.26 -19.54 -9.92
C ARG A 216 -11.12 -20.53 -9.63
N GLN A 217 -9.87 -20.15 -9.93
CA GLN A 217 -8.72 -21.00 -9.61
C GLN A 217 -8.57 -21.27 -8.11
N LEU A 218 -8.90 -20.29 -7.26
CA LEU A 218 -8.84 -20.46 -5.80
C LEU A 218 -9.95 -21.38 -5.29
N ILE A 219 -11.13 -21.38 -5.93
CA ILE A 219 -12.20 -22.36 -5.64
C ILE A 219 -11.73 -23.77 -6.01
N VAL A 220 -11.19 -23.96 -7.21
CA VAL A 220 -10.67 -25.27 -7.68
C VAL A 220 -9.54 -25.80 -6.79
N LEU A 221 -8.77 -24.91 -6.16
CA LEU A 221 -7.69 -25.27 -5.22
C LEU A 221 -8.16 -25.43 -3.77
N ASP A 222 -9.47 -25.52 -3.54
CA ASP A 222 -10.10 -25.66 -2.21
C ASP A 222 -9.70 -24.58 -1.19
N LYS A 223 -9.18 -23.42 -1.67
CA LYS A 223 -8.81 -22.30 -0.81
C LYS A 223 -10.03 -21.58 -0.22
N LEU A 224 -11.16 -21.67 -0.88
CA LEU A 224 -12.42 -21.02 -0.53
C LEU A 224 -13.51 -22.03 -0.20
N ASP A 225 -13.10 -23.24 0.21
CA ASP A 225 -14.03 -24.31 0.58
C ASP A 225 -14.97 -23.91 1.72
N GLY A 226 -16.22 -24.39 1.65
CA GLY A 226 -17.27 -24.10 2.62
C GLY A 226 -17.97 -22.76 2.44
N ILE A 227 -17.66 -21.98 1.38
CA ILE A 227 -18.34 -20.72 1.07
C ILE A 227 -19.30 -20.96 -0.10
N SER A 228 -20.60 -20.81 0.13
CA SER A 228 -21.63 -20.99 -0.89
C SER A 228 -21.97 -19.65 -1.58
N GLY A 229 -22.23 -19.68 -2.88
CA GLY A 229 -22.67 -18.51 -3.65
C GLY A 229 -21.58 -17.71 -4.34
N LEU A 230 -20.30 -18.09 -4.20
CA LEU A 230 -19.17 -17.41 -4.86
C LEU A 230 -19.27 -17.45 -6.39
N ASP A 231 -19.77 -18.56 -6.97
CA ASP A 231 -19.89 -18.71 -8.42
C ASP A 231 -20.76 -17.61 -9.03
N LYS A 232 -21.93 -17.32 -8.40
CA LYS A 232 -22.84 -16.27 -8.85
C LYS A 232 -22.20 -14.88 -8.83
N VAL A 233 -21.37 -14.61 -7.82
CA VAL A 233 -20.65 -13.33 -7.71
C VAL A 233 -19.58 -13.26 -8.79
N ILE A 234 -18.83 -14.32 -9.03
CA ILE A 234 -17.77 -14.34 -10.04
C ILE A 234 -18.34 -14.17 -11.45
N GLU A 235 -19.46 -14.86 -11.77
CA GLU A 235 -20.16 -14.74 -13.05
C GLU A 235 -20.60 -13.30 -13.38
N LYS A 236 -20.93 -12.48 -12.38
CA LYS A 236 -21.29 -11.07 -12.55
C LYS A 236 -20.16 -10.23 -13.17
N TYR A 237 -18.91 -10.68 -13.05
CA TYR A 237 -17.72 -9.94 -13.49
C TYR A 237 -16.97 -10.60 -14.66
N GLU A 238 -17.46 -11.72 -15.20
CA GLU A 238 -16.97 -12.39 -16.42
C GLU A 238 -17.55 -11.76 -17.67
#